data_2a118b42253bd30e11fdada30f9616be
#
_entry.id   2a118b42253bd30e11fdada30f9616be
#
_cell.length_a   1.000
_cell.length_b   1.000
_cell.length_c   1.000
_cell.angle_alpha   90.00
_cell.angle_beta   90.00
_cell.angle_gamma   90.00
#
_symmetry.space_group_name_H-M   'P 1'
#
loop_
_entity.id
_entity.type
_entity.pdbx_description
1 polymer ?
#
loop_
_entity_poly.entity_id
_entity_poly.type
_entity_poly.pdbx_seq_one_letter_code
_entity_poly.pdbx_strand_id
1 'polypeptide(L)'
;MDDREWQTFVTVVDEGNITRAAEKLFLSQPALSYRLRHMEKALGHSLLLRTAEGIALTAQGEIFYDYCKRMMQEQEALENAMNSASGKIQGTLKIASSINFADYELPALLRSFREQYPDVHIQVKTAFSHQVVKMFNTGDCMVAFARGGYDVSGKS
;
A
#
# COMPACT_ATOMS: atom_id res chain seq x y z
N MET A 1 -2.23 0.60 19.62
CA MET A 1 -2.53 0.51 18.18
C MET A 1 -1.41 -0.27 17.52
N ASP A 2 -1.73 -1.33 16.80
CA ASP A 2 -0.77 -2.25 16.21
C ASP A 2 -0.83 -2.22 14.66
N ASP A 3 0.08 -2.95 14.01
CA ASP A 3 0.18 -3.08 12.55
C ASP A 3 -1.11 -3.61 11.89
N ARG A 4 -1.82 -4.51 12.58
CA ARG A 4 -3.10 -5.08 12.08
C ARG A 4 -4.21 -4.02 12.07
N GLU A 5 -4.20 -3.11 13.03
CA GLU A 5 -5.15 -2.00 13.07
C GLU A 5 -4.88 -1.01 11.94
N TRP A 6 -3.61 -0.67 11.66
CA TRP A 6 -3.25 0.19 10.52
C TRP A 6 -3.67 -0.44 9.19
N GLN A 7 -3.33 -1.72 8.98
CA GLN A 7 -3.72 -2.45 7.77
C GLN A 7 -5.24 -2.54 7.62
N THR A 8 -5.97 -2.77 8.73
CA THR A 8 -7.43 -2.80 8.73
C THR A 8 -8.01 -1.48 8.28
N PHE A 9 -7.53 -0.36 8.82
CA PHE A 9 -8.03 0.97 8.48
C PHE A 9 -7.73 1.32 7.01
N VAL A 10 -6.50 1.12 6.57
CA VAL A 10 -6.08 1.37 5.18
C VAL A 10 -6.92 0.54 4.21
N THR A 11 -7.14 -0.76 4.50
CA THR A 11 -7.98 -1.62 3.65
C THR A 11 -9.42 -1.10 3.54
N VAL A 12 -10.00 -0.62 4.63
CA VAL A 12 -11.37 -0.06 4.63
C VAL A 12 -11.47 1.19 3.76
N VAL A 13 -10.49 2.07 3.84
CA VAL A 13 -10.43 3.29 3.03
C VAL A 13 -10.24 2.96 1.54
N ASP A 14 -9.30 2.08 1.23
CA ASP A 14 -8.97 1.69 -0.15
C ASP A 14 -10.16 1.00 -0.85
N GLU A 15 -10.92 0.18 -0.11
CA GLU A 15 -12.12 -0.47 -0.65
C GLU A 15 -13.33 0.47 -0.76
N GLY A 16 -13.37 1.55 0.01
CA GLY A 16 -14.50 2.50 0.05
C GLY A 16 -15.82 1.86 0.51
N ASN A 17 -15.80 0.61 0.95
CA ASN A 17 -16.99 -0.17 1.32
C ASN A 17 -16.67 -1.15 2.43
N ILE A 18 -17.42 -1.09 3.56
CA ILE A 18 -17.17 -1.93 4.74
C ILE A 18 -17.34 -3.43 4.43
N THR A 19 -18.31 -3.79 3.61
CA THR A 19 -18.58 -5.21 3.30
C THR A 19 -17.43 -5.81 2.49
N ARG A 20 -17.01 -5.13 1.43
CA ARG A 20 -15.85 -5.57 0.62
C ARG A 20 -14.57 -5.61 1.44
N ALA A 21 -14.34 -4.61 2.29
CA ALA A 21 -13.19 -4.61 3.19
C ALA A 21 -13.22 -5.77 4.19
N ALA A 22 -14.39 -6.10 4.74
CA ALA A 22 -14.57 -7.23 5.66
C ALA A 22 -14.25 -8.56 4.96
N GLU A 23 -14.76 -8.76 3.75
CA GLU A 23 -14.44 -9.95 2.93
C GLU A 23 -12.94 -10.07 2.68
N LYS A 24 -12.28 -8.98 2.28
CA LYS A 24 -10.83 -8.94 2.01
C LYS A 24 -9.99 -9.21 3.25
N LEU A 25 -10.48 -8.82 4.43
CA LEU A 25 -9.83 -9.03 5.73
C LEU A 25 -10.22 -10.37 6.39
N PHE A 26 -11.06 -11.17 5.74
CA PHE A 26 -11.62 -12.43 6.29
C PHE A 26 -12.33 -12.19 7.63
N LEU A 27 -13.07 -11.08 7.75
CA LEU A 27 -13.85 -10.71 8.92
C LEU A 27 -15.34 -10.65 8.59
N SER A 28 -16.20 -10.79 9.62
CA SER A 28 -17.58 -10.37 9.46
C SER A 28 -17.71 -8.86 9.49
N GLN A 29 -18.68 -8.32 8.75
CA GLN A 29 -18.93 -6.88 8.72
C GLN A 29 -19.20 -6.27 10.12
N PRO A 30 -19.96 -6.92 11.05
CA PRO A 30 -20.08 -6.43 12.42
C PRO A 30 -18.76 -6.39 13.18
N ALA A 31 -17.89 -7.40 13.00
CA ALA A 31 -16.56 -7.43 13.64
C ALA A 31 -15.67 -6.30 13.14
N LEU A 32 -15.65 -6.04 11.83
CA LEU A 32 -14.91 -4.92 11.26
C LEU A 32 -15.45 -3.58 11.75
N SER A 33 -16.77 -3.41 11.76
CA SER A 33 -17.42 -2.19 12.29
C SER A 33 -17.12 -1.97 13.78
N TYR A 34 -17.02 -3.02 14.57
CA TYR A 34 -16.61 -2.93 15.97
C TYR A 34 -15.16 -2.45 16.10
N ARG A 35 -14.22 -3.04 15.33
CA ARG A 35 -12.81 -2.62 15.33
C ARG A 35 -12.65 -1.15 14.97
N LEU A 36 -13.33 -0.69 13.92
CA LEU A 36 -13.29 0.73 13.50
C LEU A 36 -13.76 1.67 14.61
N ARG A 37 -14.90 1.37 15.25
CA ARG A 37 -15.40 2.16 16.39
C ARG A 37 -14.43 2.14 17.56
N HIS A 38 -13.74 1.03 17.80
CA HIS A 38 -12.73 0.93 18.86
C HIS A 38 -11.53 1.84 18.56
N MET A 39 -11.05 1.88 17.32
CA MET A 39 -9.97 2.79 16.88
C MET A 39 -10.39 4.25 17.05
N GLU A 40 -11.59 4.64 16.58
CA GLU A 40 -12.13 6.00 16.72
C GLU A 40 -12.24 6.40 18.20
N LYS A 41 -12.71 5.50 19.04
CA LYS A 41 -12.81 5.73 20.50
C LYS A 41 -11.43 5.91 21.14
N ALA A 42 -10.46 5.09 20.76
CA ALA A 42 -9.09 5.18 21.29
C ALA A 42 -8.39 6.49 20.89
N LEU A 43 -8.68 7.00 19.70
CA LEU A 43 -8.13 8.25 19.18
C LEU A 43 -8.94 9.48 19.63
N GLY A 44 -10.18 9.29 20.12
CA GLY A 44 -11.09 10.36 20.49
C GLY A 44 -11.66 11.15 19.31
N HIS A 45 -11.53 10.64 18.10
CA HIS A 45 -11.97 11.29 16.86
C HIS A 45 -12.70 10.33 15.94
N SER A 46 -13.71 10.84 15.23
CA SER A 46 -14.32 10.11 14.12
C SER A 46 -13.39 10.21 12.90
N LEU A 47 -13.09 9.06 12.29
CA LEU A 47 -12.17 8.95 11.16
C LEU A 47 -12.92 8.76 9.84
N LEU A 48 -14.12 8.16 9.91
CA LEU A 48 -14.90 7.76 8.74
C LEU A 48 -16.28 8.40 8.75
N LEU A 49 -16.74 8.80 7.57
CA LEU A 49 -18.11 9.23 7.28
C LEU A 49 -18.80 8.17 6.43
N ARG A 50 -20.04 7.85 6.78
CA ARG A 50 -20.92 7.05 5.91
C ARG A 50 -21.62 7.98 4.94
N THR A 51 -21.46 7.73 3.65
CA THR A 51 -22.10 8.46 2.57
C THR A 51 -23.03 7.55 1.77
N ALA A 52 -23.84 8.10 0.92
CA ALA A 52 -24.68 7.30 0.00
C ALA A 52 -23.82 6.46 -0.98
N GLU A 53 -22.60 6.90 -1.26
CA GLU A 53 -21.66 6.25 -2.19
C GLU A 53 -20.72 5.24 -1.48
N GLY A 54 -20.78 5.16 -0.13
CA GLY A 54 -19.95 4.26 0.65
C GLY A 54 -19.31 4.93 1.87
N ILE A 55 -17.97 4.94 1.93
CA ILE A 55 -17.17 5.49 3.03
C ILE A 55 -16.34 6.64 2.50
N ALA A 56 -16.31 7.76 3.24
CA ALA A 56 -15.38 8.86 3.05
C ALA A 56 -14.55 9.09 4.32
N LEU A 57 -13.40 9.72 4.19
CA LEU A 57 -12.57 10.13 5.30
C LEU A 57 -13.06 11.46 5.89
N THR A 58 -12.95 11.62 7.21
CA THR A 58 -12.93 12.94 7.85
C THR A 58 -11.55 13.58 7.67
N ALA A 59 -11.38 14.86 7.99
CA ALA A 59 -10.06 15.49 8.03
C ALA A 59 -9.08 14.76 8.97
N GLN A 60 -9.58 14.28 10.13
CA GLN A 60 -8.79 13.46 11.05
C GLN A 60 -8.51 12.07 10.47
N GLY A 61 -9.46 11.54 9.70
CA GLY A 61 -9.29 10.28 8.98
C GLY A 61 -8.20 10.34 7.92
N GLU A 62 -8.09 11.44 7.17
CA GLU A 62 -7.01 11.66 6.20
C GLU A 62 -5.64 11.68 6.87
N ILE A 63 -5.51 12.44 7.97
CA ILE A 63 -4.27 12.48 8.75
C ILE A 63 -3.90 11.09 9.27
N PHE A 64 -4.89 10.34 9.75
CA PHE A 64 -4.67 8.99 10.27
C PHE A 64 -4.34 7.99 9.17
N TYR A 65 -4.98 8.10 7.99
CA TYR A 65 -4.66 7.27 6.83
C TYR A 65 -3.22 7.44 6.37
N ASP A 66 -2.77 8.68 6.24
CA ASP A 66 -1.38 8.99 5.88
C ASP A 66 -0.39 8.47 6.93
N TYR A 67 -0.74 8.59 8.21
CA TYR A 67 0.05 8.02 9.29
C TYR A 67 0.16 6.49 9.18
N CYS A 68 -0.96 5.79 8.99
CA CYS A 68 -0.98 4.33 8.83
C CYS A 68 -0.13 3.88 7.64
N LYS A 69 -0.24 4.57 6.51
CA LYS A 69 0.57 4.28 5.31
C LYS A 69 2.06 4.40 5.60
N ARG A 70 2.48 5.48 6.26
CA ARG A 70 3.89 5.67 6.64
C ARG A 70 4.38 4.59 7.62
N MET A 71 3.60 4.26 8.63
CA MET A 71 3.99 3.24 9.61
C MET A 71 4.16 1.85 8.97
N MET A 72 3.27 1.49 8.06
CA MET A 72 3.39 0.24 7.30
C MET A 72 4.65 0.24 6.40
N GLN A 73 5.00 1.37 5.79
CA GLN A 73 6.21 1.51 4.98
C GLN A 73 7.48 1.41 5.84
N GLU A 74 7.52 2.07 7.00
CA GLU A 74 8.65 2.03 7.93
C GLU A 74 8.87 0.61 8.48
N GLN A 75 7.79 -0.11 8.80
CA GLN A 75 7.89 -1.50 9.22
C GLN A 75 8.49 -2.38 8.12
N GLU A 76 8.03 -2.24 6.88
CA GLU A 76 8.57 -2.99 5.74
C GLU A 76 10.04 -2.62 5.49
N ALA A 77 10.41 -1.34 5.61
CA ALA A 77 11.81 -0.90 5.50
C ALA A 77 12.70 -1.51 6.59
N LEU A 78 12.22 -1.58 7.82
CA LEU A 78 12.93 -2.25 8.92
C LEU A 78 13.16 -3.74 8.62
N GLU A 79 12.13 -4.47 8.21
CA GLU A 79 12.23 -5.89 7.87
C GLU A 79 13.26 -6.11 6.74
N ASN A 80 13.22 -5.27 5.70
CA ASN A 80 14.17 -5.33 4.60
C ASN A 80 15.61 -5.01 5.05
N ALA A 81 15.81 -4.03 5.94
CA ALA A 81 17.12 -3.70 6.48
C ALA A 81 17.68 -4.84 7.35
N MET A 82 16.86 -5.47 8.19
CA MET A 82 17.25 -6.62 8.99
C MET A 82 17.63 -7.83 8.13
N ASN A 83 16.87 -8.09 7.08
CA ASN A 83 17.16 -9.16 6.12
C ASN A 83 18.48 -8.90 5.38
N SER A 84 18.72 -7.67 4.94
CA SER A 84 19.96 -7.27 4.27
C SER A 84 21.18 -7.39 5.19
N ALA A 85 21.04 -7.05 6.46
CA ALA A 85 22.09 -7.19 7.46
C ALA A 85 22.50 -8.66 7.71
N SER A 86 21.59 -9.60 7.46
CA SER A 86 21.88 -11.05 7.53
C SER A 86 22.58 -11.62 6.28
N GLY A 87 22.88 -10.78 5.29
CA GLY A 87 23.49 -11.19 4.01
C GLY A 87 22.52 -11.90 3.06
N LYS A 88 21.25 -11.96 3.39
CA LYS A 88 20.20 -12.54 2.55
C LYS A 88 19.45 -11.44 1.81
N ILE A 89 19.45 -11.51 0.49
CA ILE A 89 18.61 -10.67 -0.34
C ILE A 89 17.24 -11.35 -0.46
N GLN A 90 16.33 -10.96 0.41
CA GLN A 90 14.95 -11.47 0.49
C GLN A 90 13.99 -10.35 0.88
N GLY A 91 12.70 -10.55 0.72
CA GLY A 91 11.67 -9.59 1.05
C GLY A 91 10.74 -9.35 -0.13
N THR A 92 9.97 -8.27 -0.07
CA THR A 92 9.01 -7.93 -1.14
C THR A 92 9.49 -6.73 -1.92
N LEU A 93 9.63 -6.89 -3.25
CA LEU A 93 9.88 -5.81 -4.20
C LEU A 93 8.56 -5.37 -4.83
N LYS A 94 8.09 -4.18 -4.48
CA LYS A 94 6.86 -3.57 -5.03
C LYS A 94 7.22 -2.70 -6.24
N ILE A 95 6.67 -3.07 -7.39
CA ILE A 95 6.87 -2.39 -8.66
C ILE A 95 5.54 -1.82 -9.15
N ALA A 96 5.53 -0.56 -9.57
CA ALA A 96 4.45 0.00 -10.37
C ALA A 96 4.92 0.21 -11.82
N SER A 97 4.10 -0.16 -12.79
CA SER A 97 4.48 -0.06 -14.20
C SER A 97 3.35 0.46 -15.06
N SER A 98 3.69 1.28 -16.04
CA SER A 98 2.75 1.58 -17.12
C SER A 98 2.40 0.32 -17.89
N ILE A 99 1.16 0.23 -18.39
CA ILE A 99 0.63 -0.95 -19.07
C ILE A 99 1.56 -1.41 -20.20
N ASN A 100 1.96 -0.50 -21.07
CA ASN A 100 2.82 -0.86 -22.21
C ASN A 100 4.19 -1.41 -21.78
N PHE A 101 4.80 -0.85 -20.74
CA PHE A 101 6.08 -1.35 -20.25
C PHE A 101 5.91 -2.71 -19.56
N ALA A 102 4.80 -2.90 -18.84
CA ALA A 102 4.46 -4.16 -18.20
C ALA A 102 4.29 -5.30 -19.21
N ASP A 103 3.73 -5.00 -20.39
CA ASP A 103 3.44 -6.02 -21.40
C ASP A 103 4.68 -6.43 -22.21
N TYR A 104 5.58 -5.50 -22.49
CA TYR A 104 6.67 -5.72 -23.45
C TYR A 104 8.06 -5.85 -22.82
N GLU A 105 8.39 -5.01 -21.85
CA GLU A 105 9.75 -4.92 -21.32
C GLU A 105 9.91 -5.60 -19.95
N LEU A 106 8.92 -5.44 -19.08
CA LEU A 106 9.00 -5.89 -17.69
C LEU A 106 9.15 -7.42 -17.57
N PRO A 107 8.51 -8.28 -18.38
CA PRO A 107 8.64 -9.73 -18.23
C PRO A 107 10.08 -10.23 -18.39
N ALA A 108 10.86 -9.66 -19.29
CA ALA A 108 12.25 -10.03 -19.48
C ALA A 108 13.12 -9.62 -18.29
N LEU A 109 12.91 -8.39 -17.79
CA LEU A 109 13.61 -7.88 -16.61
C LEU A 109 13.30 -8.73 -15.36
N LEU A 110 12.03 -9.07 -15.14
CA LEU A 110 11.62 -9.87 -13.98
C LEU A 110 12.17 -11.29 -14.01
N ARG A 111 12.27 -11.88 -15.20
CA ARG A 111 12.87 -13.22 -15.37
C ARG A 111 14.33 -13.21 -14.93
N SER A 112 15.13 -12.31 -15.50
CA SER A 112 16.54 -12.15 -15.14
C SER A 112 16.74 -11.84 -13.64
N PHE A 113 15.89 -10.97 -13.08
CA PHE A 113 15.95 -10.64 -11.68
C PHE A 113 15.63 -11.84 -10.77
N ARG A 114 14.61 -12.65 -11.10
CA ARG A 114 14.23 -13.85 -10.31
C ARG A 114 15.28 -14.95 -10.38
N GLU A 115 16.00 -15.10 -11.49
CA GLU A 115 17.12 -16.04 -11.61
C GLU A 115 18.26 -15.66 -10.64
N GLN A 116 18.49 -14.36 -10.46
CA GLN A 116 19.56 -13.84 -9.61
C GLN A 116 19.16 -13.74 -8.14
N TYR A 117 17.87 -13.46 -7.85
CA TYR A 117 17.34 -13.23 -6.51
C TYR A 117 16.05 -14.04 -6.27
N PRO A 118 16.14 -15.38 -6.14
CA PRO A 118 14.96 -16.26 -6.07
C PRO A 118 14.14 -16.07 -4.81
N ASP A 119 14.72 -15.57 -3.72
CA ASP A 119 14.06 -15.37 -2.43
C ASP A 119 13.32 -14.02 -2.33
N VAL A 120 13.36 -13.19 -3.40
CA VAL A 120 12.63 -11.93 -3.44
C VAL A 120 11.22 -12.15 -4.01
N HIS A 121 10.21 -11.79 -3.21
CA HIS A 121 8.83 -11.78 -3.67
C HIS A 121 8.54 -10.51 -4.46
N ILE A 122 8.13 -10.64 -5.73
CA ILE A 122 7.86 -9.50 -6.61
C ILE A 122 6.36 -9.27 -6.70
N GLN A 123 5.93 -8.05 -6.40
CA GLN A 123 4.57 -7.57 -6.60
C GLN A 123 4.57 -6.48 -7.68
N VAL A 124 3.77 -6.68 -8.72
CA VAL A 124 3.63 -5.71 -9.81
C VAL A 124 2.21 -5.16 -9.83
N LYS A 125 2.09 -3.84 -9.85
CA LYS A 125 0.85 -3.13 -10.13
C LYS A 125 0.97 -2.40 -11.45
N THR A 126 -0.01 -2.56 -12.32
CA THR A 126 -0.08 -1.85 -13.60
C THR A 126 -1.12 -0.74 -13.54
N ALA A 127 -0.79 0.42 -14.10
CA ALA A 127 -1.67 1.58 -14.14
C ALA A 127 -1.28 2.53 -15.28
N PHE A 128 -2.04 3.59 -15.47
CA PHE A 128 -1.61 4.69 -16.37
C PHE A 128 -0.39 5.41 -15.78
N SER A 129 0.48 5.95 -16.63
CA SER A 129 1.76 6.55 -16.22
C SER A 129 1.63 7.59 -15.09
N HIS A 130 0.62 8.45 -15.12
CA HIS A 130 0.40 9.44 -14.06
C HIS A 130 0.04 8.80 -12.69
N GLN A 131 -0.66 7.66 -12.71
CA GLN A 131 -0.98 6.91 -11.49
C GLN A 131 0.25 6.18 -10.96
N VAL A 132 1.08 5.63 -11.85
CA VAL A 132 2.37 5.00 -11.50
C VAL A 132 3.27 5.99 -10.77
N VAL A 133 3.38 7.22 -11.28
CA VAL A 133 4.14 8.30 -10.63
C VAL A 133 3.54 8.66 -9.26
N LYS A 134 2.21 8.74 -9.16
CA LYS A 134 1.55 8.97 -7.88
C LYS A 134 1.87 7.86 -6.88
N MET A 135 1.80 6.58 -7.28
CA MET A 135 2.15 5.43 -6.43
C MET A 135 3.59 5.51 -5.91
N PHE A 136 4.53 5.94 -6.76
CA PHE A 136 5.91 6.13 -6.37
C PHE A 136 6.06 7.27 -5.34
N ASN A 137 5.43 8.41 -5.59
CA ASN A 137 5.50 9.58 -4.70
C ASN A 137 4.83 9.32 -3.34
N THR A 138 3.77 8.49 -3.29
CA THR A 138 3.11 8.08 -2.05
C THR A 138 3.80 6.90 -1.36
N GLY A 139 4.84 6.31 -1.96
CA GLY A 139 5.57 5.17 -1.42
C GLY A 139 4.82 3.83 -1.52
N ASP A 140 3.78 3.75 -2.38
CA ASP A 140 3.04 2.51 -2.64
C ASP A 140 3.85 1.50 -3.47
N CYS A 141 4.94 1.93 -4.09
CA CYS A 141 5.93 1.09 -4.75
C CYS A 141 7.35 1.60 -4.53
N MET A 142 8.32 0.70 -4.64
CA MET A 142 9.76 0.99 -4.51
C MET A 142 10.38 1.39 -5.84
N VAL A 143 9.84 0.85 -6.93
CA VAL A 143 10.32 1.08 -8.31
C VAL A 143 9.13 1.41 -9.18
N ALA A 144 9.29 2.41 -10.04
CA ALA A 144 8.25 2.84 -10.97
C ALA A 144 8.78 2.90 -12.41
N PHE A 145 8.05 2.28 -13.33
CA PHE A 145 8.31 2.36 -14.77
C PHE A 145 7.18 3.13 -15.45
N ALA A 146 7.43 4.38 -15.74
CA ALA A 146 6.48 5.27 -16.42
C ALA A 146 7.12 5.91 -17.64
N ARG A 147 6.35 6.08 -18.72
CA ARG A 147 6.79 6.78 -19.92
C ARG A 147 6.27 8.23 -19.87
N GLY A 148 7.18 9.21 -20.01
CA GLY A 148 6.87 10.65 -20.06
C GLY A 148 7.84 11.46 -19.21
N GLY A 149 7.79 12.78 -19.35
CA GLY A 149 8.53 13.71 -18.52
C GLY A 149 7.75 14.03 -17.24
N TYR A 150 7.95 13.25 -16.20
CA TYR A 150 7.32 13.49 -14.89
C TYR A 150 8.34 14.04 -13.92
N ASP A 151 7.91 15.03 -13.15
CA ASP A 151 8.72 15.56 -12.05
C ASP A 151 8.64 14.59 -10.85
N VAL A 152 9.79 13.99 -10.52
CA VAL A 152 9.97 13.09 -9.37
C VAL A 152 10.81 13.73 -8.27
N SER A 153 11.01 15.05 -8.30
CA SER A 153 11.94 15.81 -7.43
C SER A 153 11.49 15.92 -5.96
N GLY A 154 10.54 15.13 -5.51
CA GLY A 154 10.02 15.17 -4.13
C GLY A 154 10.66 14.19 -3.14
N LYS A 155 11.63 13.35 -3.53
CA LYS A 155 12.31 12.40 -2.62
C LYS A 155 13.80 12.39 -2.89
N SER A 156 14.51 13.16 -2.11
CA SER A 156 15.95 12.98 -1.82
C SER A 156 16.08 12.34 -0.47
#